data_0fe23e755b2d0f05bcd1d46ea148484f
#
_entry.id   0fe23e755b2d0f05bcd1d46ea148484f
#
_cell.length_a   1.000
_cell.length_b   1.000
_cell.length_c   1.000
_cell.angle_alpha   90.00
_cell.angle_beta   90.00
_cell.angle_gamma   90.00
#
_symmetry.space_group_name_H-M   'P 1'
#
loop_
_entity.id
_entity.type
_entity.pdbx_description
1 polymer ?
#
loop_
_entity_poly.entity_id
_entity_poly.type
_entity_poly.pdbx_seq_one_letter_code
_entity_poly.pdbx_strand_id
1 'polypeptide(L)'
;YTFKVMKKIFIIVIATLFFISCNDSQKREQDKKIPVEQDNGIGDGAPSLSTAFAQGVEKTHNKEAFLAHNNISFDIALNFNGQERLKGTFTMRTNSSKIKFESKDGKTIIYNGEEVYLTPKEAEMESARFDILTWPYFMAMPFKLTDGGTIWSDVKQVTEKNRDYSKAKLTFEAGVGDTAEDWYQVYVDNNTNLLNYAAYIVTFGKSVTKAEQEPHAILYENYVVIDAIAISDTWKFYNWSEEKGLYGEPIGDATLSNIQFLESADYTVPKNAKKIEAPN
;
A
#
# COMPACT_ATOMS: atom_id res chain seq x y z
N TYR A 1 26.38 -76.56 -40.50
CA TYR A 1 26.53 -75.19 -41.08
C TYR A 1 25.28 -74.34 -40.92
N THR A 2 24.15 -74.89 -40.80
CA THR A 2 22.86 -74.14 -40.69
C THR A 2 22.57 -73.58 -39.30
N PHE A 3 23.06 -74.17 -38.24
CA PHE A 3 22.78 -73.78 -36.86
C PHE A 3 23.60 -72.57 -36.38
N LYS A 4 24.75 -72.30 -37.00
CA LYS A 4 25.61 -71.16 -36.62
C LYS A 4 25.16 -69.88 -37.31
N VAL A 5 24.50 -69.95 -38.47
CA VAL A 5 23.97 -68.81 -39.21
C VAL A 5 22.69 -68.28 -38.58
N MET A 6 21.80 -69.16 -38.06
CA MET A 6 20.59 -68.79 -37.32
C MET A 6 20.87 -68.06 -35.99
N LYS A 7 21.91 -68.45 -35.23
CA LYS A 7 22.31 -67.74 -34.01
C LYS A 7 22.81 -66.32 -34.25
N LYS A 8 23.45 -66.08 -35.36
CA LYS A 8 23.97 -64.76 -35.77
C LYS A 8 22.85 -63.82 -36.22
N ILE A 9 21.84 -64.35 -36.90
CA ILE A 9 20.66 -63.58 -37.34
C ILE A 9 19.77 -63.21 -36.15
N PHE A 10 19.63 -64.12 -35.16
CA PHE A 10 18.85 -63.86 -33.98
C PHE A 10 19.47 -62.77 -33.05
N ILE A 11 20.80 -62.72 -33.00
CA ILE A 11 21.53 -61.68 -32.23
C ILE A 11 21.44 -60.31 -32.93
N ILE A 12 21.40 -60.27 -34.25
CA ILE A 12 21.25 -59.03 -35.03
C ILE A 12 19.82 -58.47 -34.91
N VAL A 13 18.80 -59.32 -34.89
CA VAL A 13 17.41 -58.90 -34.72
C VAL A 13 17.13 -58.42 -33.31
N ILE A 14 17.76 -58.98 -32.27
CA ILE A 14 17.63 -58.51 -30.87
C ILE A 14 18.40 -57.20 -30.68
N ALA A 15 19.56 -57.01 -31.33
CA ALA A 15 20.30 -55.75 -31.25
C ALA A 15 19.60 -54.57 -31.95
N THR A 16 18.81 -54.83 -32.99
CA THR A 16 18.04 -53.76 -33.67
C THR A 16 16.77 -53.36 -32.91
N LEU A 17 16.21 -54.23 -32.08
CA LEU A 17 15.05 -53.90 -31.24
C LEU A 17 15.41 -53.05 -30.00
N PHE A 18 16.68 -53.06 -29.57
CA PHE A 18 17.14 -52.21 -28.46
C PHE A 18 17.50 -50.80 -28.86
N PHE A 19 17.63 -50.47 -30.13
CA PHE A 19 17.92 -49.10 -30.59
C PHE A 19 16.70 -48.27 -30.93
N ILE A 20 15.48 -48.81 -30.90
CA ILE A 20 14.24 -48.06 -31.19
C ILE A 20 13.57 -47.58 -29.90
N SER A 21 14.00 -48.05 -28.72
CA SER A 21 13.37 -47.69 -27.45
C SER A 21 14.01 -46.49 -26.72
N CYS A 22 15.02 -45.87 -27.24
CA CYS A 22 15.74 -44.77 -26.59
C CYS A 22 15.50 -43.37 -27.18
N ASN A 23 14.60 -43.23 -28.13
CA ASN A 23 14.43 -41.92 -28.81
C ASN A 23 13.08 -41.23 -28.54
N ASP A 24 12.24 -41.83 -27.70
CA ASP A 24 10.91 -41.26 -27.40
C ASP A 24 10.79 -40.67 -25.98
N SER A 25 11.81 -40.86 -25.12
CA SER A 25 11.81 -40.31 -23.76
C SER A 25 12.59 -38.98 -23.62
N GLN A 26 13.27 -38.51 -24.66
CA GLN A 26 13.96 -37.21 -24.65
C GLN A 26 13.21 -36.10 -25.38
N LYS A 27 12.03 -36.36 -25.93
CA LYS A 27 11.20 -35.35 -26.59
C LYS A 27 10.03 -34.87 -25.76
N ARG A 28 9.91 -35.33 -24.50
CA ARG A 28 8.83 -34.90 -23.59
C ARG A 28 9.26 -34.03 -22.42
N GLU A 29 10.53 -33.67 -22.33
CA GLU A 29 11.05 -32.77 -21.29
C GLU A 29 11.56 -31.44 -21.83
N GLN A 30 11.23 -31.11 -23.09
CA GLN A 30 11.45 -29.77 -23.57
C GLN A 30 10.17 -28.96 -23.41
N ASP A 31 10.23 -28.01 -22.48
CA ASP A 31 9.43 -26.81 -22.42
C ASP A 31 7.94 -26.94 -22.08
N LYS A 32 7.62 -27.47 -20.92
CA LYS A 32 6.67 -26.77 -20.09
C LYS A 32 7.45 -25.77 -19.21
N LYS A 33 8.00 -24.73 -19.80
CA LYS A 33 8.23 -23.50 -19.06
C LYS A 33 6.86 -23.09 -18.56
N ILE A 34 6.63 -23.25 -17.25
CA ILE A 34 5.49 -22.62 -16.59
C ILE A 34 5.65 -21.14 -16.94
N PRO A 35 4.67 -20.50 -17.58
CA PRO A 35 4.76 -19.08 -17.84
C PRO A 35 4.95 -18.40 -16.49
N VAL A 36 6.13 -17.82 -16.26
CA VAL A 36 6.34 -16.94 -15.13
C VAL A 36 5.60 -15.67 -15.52
N GLU A 37 4.55 -15.34 -14.79
CA GLU A 37 3.86 -14.06 -14.98
C GLU A 37 4.85 -12.92 -14.82
N GLN A 38 4.67 -11.84 -15.59
CA GLN A 38 5.56 -10.67 -15.57
C GLN A 38 5.69 -10.01 -14.18
N ASP A 39 4.77 -10.33 -13.28
CA ASP A 39 4.73 -9.86 -11.90
C ASP A 39 5.40 -10.79 -10.89
N ASN A 40 6.16 -11.80 -11.33
CA ASN A 40 6.78 -12.86 -10.50
C ASN A 40 5.78 -13.78 -9.78
N GLY A 41 4.59 -14.00 -10.32
CA GLY A 41 3.63 -14.98 -9.81
C GLY A 41 4.21 -16.40 -9.73
N ILE A 42 3.78 -17.19 -8.71
CA ILE A 42 4.29 -18.53 -8.40
C ILE A 42 3.43 -19.64 -9.06
N GLY A 43 2.79 -19.35 -10.20
CA GLY A 43 1.97 -20.30 -10.96
C GLY A 43 0.49 -19.88 -11.06
N ASP A 44 -0.28 -20.62 -11.86
CA ASP A 44 -1.69 -20.32 -12.13
C ASP A 44 -2.52 -20.23 -10.84
N GLY A 45 -3.06 -19.04 -10.54
CA GLY A 45 -3.93 -18.79 -9.40
C GLY A 45 -3.25 -18.46 -8.08
N ALA A 46 -1.93 -18.49 -7.96
CA ALA A 46 -1.23 -17.98 -6.80
C ALA A 46 -1.01 -16.45 -6.92
N PRO A 47 -1.19 -15.67 -5.85
CA PRO A 47 -0.86 -14.26 -5.88
C PRO A 47 0.64 -14.06 -6.10
N SER A 48 1.04 -12.98 -6.77
CA SER A 48 2.44 -12.59 -6.86
C SER A 48 3.02 -12.32 -5.48
N LEU A 49 4.36 -12.34 -5.34
CA LEU A 49 5.02 -12.03 -4.05
C LEU A 49 4.61 -10.64 -3.57
N SER A 50 4.46 -9.68 -4.47
CA SER A 50 4.07 -8.32 -4.16
C SER A 50 2.60 -8.23 -3.74
N THR A 51 1.71 -8.94 -4.40
CA THR A 51 0.30 -9.06 -3.98
C THR A 51 0.20 -9.76 -2.62
N ALA A 52 0.94 -10.84 -2.41
CA ALA A 52 0.97 -11.56 -1.12
C ALA A 52 1.51 -10.68 0.02
N PHE A 53 2.50 -9.82 -0.26
CA PHE A 53 3.00 -8.83 0.71
C PHE A 53 1.88 -7.87 1.15
N ALA A 54 1.20 -7.22 0.20
CA ALA A 54 0.12 -6.28 0.48
C ALA A 54 -1.04 -6.94 1.26
N GLN A 55 -1.49 -8.12 0.80
CA GLN A 55 -2.54 -8.90 1.47
C GLN A 55 -2.14 -9.34 2.89
N GLY A 56 -0.85 -9.67 3.11
CA GLY A 56 -0.33 -10.03 4.42
C GLY A 56 -0.45 -8.88 5.42
N VAL A 57 -0.11 -7.66 5.02
CA VAL A 57 -0.26 -6.46 5.85
C VAL A 57 -1.73 -6.20 6.16
N GLU A 58 -2.58 -6.16 5.16
CA GLU A 58 -4.03 -5.95 5.32
C GLU A 58 -4.68 -6.98 6.26
N LYS A 59 -4.27 -8.24 6.14
CA LYS A 59 -4.72 -9.32 7.02
C LYS A 59 -4.29 -9.11 8.47
N THR A 60 -3.04 -8.70 8.71
CA THR A 60 -2.52 -8.46 10.06
C THR A 60 -3.24 -7.29 10.73
N HIS A 61 -3.56 -6.26 9.97
CA HIS A 61 -4.34 -5.11 10.44
C HIS A 61 -5.85 -5.37 10.53
N ASN A 62 -6.32 -6.52 10.02
CA ASN A 62 -7.73 -6.93 9.97
C ASN A 62 -8.60 -6.02 9.09
N LYS A 63 -8.18 -5.84 7.82
CA LYS A 63 -8.94 -5.07 6.80
C LYS A 63 -10.41 -5.50 6.71
N GLU A 64 -10.70 -6.80 6.82
CA GLU A 64 -12.07 -7.30 6.72
C GLU A 64 -12.96 -6.71 7.82
N ALA A 65 -12.51 -6.75 9.08
CA ALA A 65 -13.23 -6.13 10.18
C ALA A 65 -13.32 -4.60 10.02
N PHE A 66 -12.24 -3.94 9.56
CA PHE A 66 -12.26 -2.50 9.30
C PHE A 66 -13.34 -2.12 8.28
N LEU A 67 -13.44 -2.84 7.17
CA LEU A 67 -14.44 -2.58 6.11
C LEU A 67 -15.85 -3.05 6.48
N ALA A 68 -16.02 -3.89 7.50
CA ALA A 68 -17.32 -4.26 8.03
C ALA A 68 -18.02 -3.10 8.77
N HIS A 69 -17.26 -2.13 9.27
CA HIS A 69 -17.80 -0.91 9.82
C HIS A 69 -18.14 0.11 8.72
N ASN A 70 -19.15 0.94 8.95
CA ASN A 70 -19.58 1.96 8.00
C ASN A 70 -18.67 3.19 7.99
N ASN A 71 -18.31 3.67 9.16
CA ASN A 71 -17.57 4.92 9.34
C ASN A 71 -16.58 4.78 10.50
N ILE A 72 -15.50 5.55 10.44
CA ILE A 72 -14.57 5.76 11.55
C ILE A 72 -14.42 7.26 11.82
N SER A 73 -14.29 7.61 13.08
CA SER A 73 -13.99 8.97 13.52
C SER A 73 -12.78 8.96 14.45
N PHE A 74 -11.94 9.98 14.35
CA PHE A 74 -10.79 10.19 15.21
C PHE A 74 -10.43 11.66 15.29
N ASP A 75 -9.96 12.10 16.45
CA ASP A 75 -9.32 13.39 16.58
C ASP A 75 -7.86 13.29 16.15
N ILE A 76 -7.34 14.35 15.53
CA ILE A 76 -5.94 14.50 15.16
C ILE A 76 -5.36 15.78 15.73
N ALA A 77 -4.13 15.69 16.26
CA ALA A 77 -3.25 16.82 16.53
C ALA A 77 -1.95 16.57 15.77
N LEU A 78 -1.70 17.38 14.74
CA LEU A 78 -0.58 17.27 13.82
C LEU A 78 0.32 18.49 13.94
N ASN A 79 1.62 18.26 14.14
CA ASN A 79 2.62 19.31 14.26
C ASN A 79 3.75 19.10 13.23
N PHE A 80 4.29 20.20 12.74
CA PHE A 80 5.55 20.20 11.97
C PHE A 80 6.45 21.32 12.46
N ASN A 81 7.74 21.04 12.60
CA ASN A 81 8.74 21.99 13.09
C ASN A 81 8.34 22.67 14.40
N GLY A 82 7.68 21.92 15.31
CA GLY A 82 7.21 22.42 16.61
C GLY A 82 6.00 23.35 16.57
N GLN A 83 5.32 23.47 15.41
CA GLN A 83 4.14 24.29 15.24
C GLN A 83 2.92 23.41 14.91
N GLU A 84 1.76 23.74 15.49
CA GLU A 84 0.50 23.09 15.17
C GLU A 84 0.15 23.34 13.69
N ARG A 85 0.05 22.25 12.92
CA ARG A 85 -0.28 22.26 11.50
C ARG A 85 -1.76 22.01 11.24
N LEU A 86 -2.35 21.10 12.01
CA LEU A 86 -3.75 20.72 11.88
C LEU A 86 -4.25 20.15 13.20
N LYS A 87 -5.46 20.58 13.62
CA LYS A 87 -6.11 20.04 14.79
C LYS A 87 -7.62 20.03 14.64
N GLY A 88 -8.23 18.87 14.82
CA GLY A 88 -9.67 18.69 14.65
C GLY A 88 -10.07 17.23 14.64
N THR A 89 -11.26 16.97 14.13
CA THR A 89 -11.85 15.64 14.06
C THR A 89 -12.06 15.23 12.61
N PHE A 90 -11.51 14.09 12.22
CA PHE A 90 -11.86 13.42 10.98
C PHE A 90 -13.02 12.45 11.23
N THR A 91 -13.94 12.42 10.28
CA THR A 91 -14.94 11.35 10.14
C THR A 91 -14.92 10.90 8.71
N MET A 92 -14.78 9.60 8.46
CA MET A 92 -14.71 9.07 7.10
C MET A 92 -15.42 7.73 6.96
N ARG A 93 -15.90 7.42 5.77
CA ARG A 93 -16.27 6.05 5.45
C ARG A 93 -15.03 5.16 5.44
N THR A 94 -15.16 3.94 5.93
CA THR A 94 -14.03 2.99 6.00
C THR A 94 -13.44 2.68 4.62
N ASN A 95 -14.25 2.74 3.56
CA ASN A 95 -13.79 2.64 2.17
C ASN A 95 -13.27 3.97 1.58
N SER A 96 -13.12 5.02 2.39
CA SER A 96 -12.66 6.37 2.01
C SER A 96 -13.51 7.09 0.96
N SER A 97 -14.72 6.62 0.65
CA SER A 97 -15.57 7.24 -0.37
C SER A 97 -16.16 8.60 0.04
N LYS A 98 -16.16 8.93 1.34
CA LYS A 98 -16.55 10.24 1.87
C LYS A 98 -15.73 10.54 3.11
N ILE A 99 -15.32 11.80 3.25
CA ILE A 99 -14.50 12.25 4.37
C ILE A 99 -14.98 13.64 4.81
N LYS A 100 -15.04 13.86 6.09
CA LYS A 100 -15.28 15.17 6.70
C LYS A 100 -14.20 15.44 7.73
N PHE A 101 -13.71 16.68 7.75
CA PHE A 101 -12.83 17.21 8.78
C PHE A 101 -13.46 18.44 9.41
N GLU A 102 -13.51 18.47 10.71
CA GLU A 102 -14.02 19.59 11.52
C GLU A 102 -12.89 20.14 12.37
N SER A 103 -12.40 21.32 12.02
CA SER A 103 -11.30 21.96 12.74
C SER A 103 -11.77 22.59 14.05
N LYS A 104 -10.85 22.79 14.99
CA LYS A 104 -11.14 23.43 16.28
C LYS A 104 -11.54 24.90 16.15
N ASP A 105 -11.16 25.57 15.07
CA ASP A 105 -11.50 26.97 14.77
C ASP A 105 -12.80 27.13 13.96
N GLY A 106 -13.56 26.05 13.79
CA GLY A 106 -14.91 26.07 13.19
C GLY A 106 -14.94 25.95 11.67
N LYS A 107 -13.83 25.63 11.01
CA LYS A 107 -13.82 25.29 9.58
C LYS A 107 -14.19 23.83 9.39
N THR A 108 -14.90 23.52 8.31
CA THR A 108 -15.22 22.14 7.94
C THR A 108 -14.81 21.90 6.48
N ILE A 109 -14.09 20.81 6.25
CA ILE A 109 -13.77 20.34 4.91
C ILE A 109 -14.56 19.05 4.67
N ILE A 110 -15.15 18.91 3.47
CA ILE A 110 -15.92 17.73 3.06
C ILE A 110 -15.44 17.25 1.72
N TYR A 111 -15.04 16.00 1.65
CA TYR A 111 -14.89 15.25 0.40
C TYR A 111 -16.13 14.38 0.22
N ASN A 112 -16.90 14.61 -0.83
CA ASN A 112 -18.18 13.94 -1.08
C ASN A 112 -18.06 12.66 -1.93
N GLY A 113 -16.83 12.32 -2.34
CA GLY A 113 -16.51 11.21 -3.23
C GLY A 113 -16.01 11.64 -4.60
N GLU A 114 -16.17 12.91 -4.94
CA GLU A 114 -15.73 13.51 -6.20
C GLU A 114 -14.99 14.83 -5.98
N GLU A 115 -15.57 15.70 -5.16
CA GLU A 115 -15.13 17.07 -4.98
C GLU A 115 -14.85 17.38 -3.51
N VAL A 116 -13.99 18.37 -3.29
CA VAL A 116 -13.68 18.90 -1.95
C VAL A 116 -14.36 20.25 -1.76
N TYR A 117 -14.96 20.44 -0.60
CA TYR A 117 -15.65 21.65 -0.20
C TYR A 117 -15.15 22.16 1.14
N LEU A 118 -15.08 23.49 1.27
CA LEU A 118 -14.72 24.20 2.49
C LEU A 118 -15.89 25.08 2.98
N THR A 119 -16.17 25.06 4.27
CA THR A 119 -17.18 25.89 4.90
C THR A 119 -16.68 26.47 6.23
N PRO A 120 -17.08 27.69 6.65
CA PRO A 120 -17.93 28.63 5.90
C PRO A 120 -17.29 29.08 4.58
N LYS A 121 -18.05 29.65 3.66
CA LYS A 121 -17.60 30.04 2.32
C LYS A 121 -16.41 31.00 2.32
N GLU A 122 -16.36 31.85 3.33
CA GLU A 122 -15.33 32.87 3.53
C GLU A 122 -14.06 32.30 4.18
N ALA A 123 -14.10 31.02 4.58
CA ALA A 123 -12.92 30.39 5.17
C ALA A 123 -11.79 30.27 4.14
N GLU A 124 -10.58 30.50 4.64
CA GLU A 124 -9.35 30.28 3.88
C GLU A 124 -8.56 29.15 4.51
N MET A 125 -8.18 28.18 3.69
CA MET A 125 -7.32 27.05 4.04
C MET A 125 -6.72 26.52 2.74
N GLU A 126 -5.55 27.02 2.37
CA GLU A 126 -4.88 26.69 1.11
C GLU A 126 -4.61 25.18 0.97
N SER A 127 -4.36 24.52 2.08
CA SER A 127 -4.08 23.09 2.12
C SER A 127 -5.32 22.20 2.26
N ALA A 128 -6.55 22.75 2.23
CA ALA A 128 -7.77 22.00 2.53
C ALA A 128 -7.91 20.69 1.73
N ARG A 129 -7.63 20.74 0.42
CA ARG A 129 -7.70 19.54 -0.43
C ARG A 129 -6.62 18.52 -0.09
N PHE A 130 -5.39 18.98 0.10
CA PHE A 130 -4.29 18.12 0.54
C PHE A 130 -4.61 17.47 1.90
N ASP A 131 -5.06 18.25 2.88
CA ASP A 131 -5.29 17.76 4.23
C ASP A 131 -6.41 16.72 4.30
N ILE A 132 -7.53 16.95 3.62
CA ILE A 132 -8.67 16.02 3.64
C ILE A 132 -8.37 14.69 2.94
N LEU A 133 -7.44 14.66 1.99
CA LEU A 133 -7.10 13.45 1.25
C LEU A 133 -5.88 12.73 1.86
N THR A 134 -4.90 13.46 2.38
CA THR A 134 -3.61 12.89 2.82
C THR A 134 -3.69 12.25 4.22
N TRP A 135 -4.16 12.99 5.24
CA TRP A 135 -4.10 12.49 6.61
C TRP A 135 -5.01 11.29 6.86
N PRO A 136 -6.26 11.25 6.35
CA PRO A 136 -7.09 10.06 6.41
C PRO A 136 -6.52 8.88 5.61
N TYR A 137 -5.82 9.14 4.49
CA TYR A 137 -5.14 8.10 3.74
C TYR A 137 -4.02 7.46 4.56
N PHE A 138 -3.19 8.24 5.27
CA PHE A 138 -2.17 7.68 6.15
C PHE A 138 -2.76 6.84 7.28
N MET A 139 -3.89 7.25 7.87
CA MET A 139 -4.58 6.44 8.86
C MET A 139 -5.10 5.13 8.25
N ALA A 140 -5.68 5.19 7.07
CA ALA A 140 -6.29 4.05 6.40
C ALA A 140 -5.29 3.21 5.59
N MET A 141 -4.04 3.63 5.43
CA MET A 141 -3.05 2.98 4.56
C MET A 141 -2.95 1.47 4.78
N PRO A 142 -2.90 0.93 6.02
CA PRO A 142 -2.81 -0.51 6.24
C PRO A 142 -3.99 -1.32 5.67
N PHE A 143 -5.09 -0.66 5.36
CA PHE A 143 -6.34 -1.27 4.87
C PHE A 143 -6.60 -1.01 3.37
N LYS A 144 -5.68 -0.32 2.67
CA LYS A 144 -5.87 0.16 1.29
C LYS A 144 -4.83 -0.37 0.31
N LEU A 145 -4.02 -1.32 0.73
CA LEU A 145 -2.86 -1.78 -0.03
C LEU A 145 -3.23 -2.62 -1.26
N THR A 146 -4.44 -3.19 -1.28
CA THR A 146 -4.96 -3.94 -2.44
C THR A 146 -6.15 -3.24 -3.11
N ASP A 147 -6.33 -1.94 -2.86
CA ASP A 147 -7.38 -1.16 -3.54
C ASP A 147 -7.10 -1.10 -5.05
N GLY A 148 -8.15 -0.94 -5.86
CA GLY A 148 -8.02 -0.83 -7.31
C GLY A 148 -7.06 0.28 -7.72
N GLY A 149 -6.20 -0.02 -8.70
CA GLY A 149 -5.18 0.90 -9.21
C GLY A 149 -3.87 0.94 -8.40
N THR A 150 -3.70 0.09 -7.37
CA THR A 150 -2.42 -0.09 -6.70
C THR A 150 -1.51 -1.04 -7.47
N ILE A 151 -0.23 -0.67 -7.63
CA ILE A 151 0.79 -1.46 -8.32
C ILE A 151 1.94 -1.70 -7.34
N TRP A 152 2.27 -2.98 -7.11
CA TRP A 152 3.32 -3.38 -6.19
C TRP A 152 4.52 -3.98 -6.89
N SER A 153 5.72 -3.63 -6.42
CA SER A 153 7.00 -4.13 -6.94
C SER A 153 8.06 -4.21 -5.84
N ASP A 154 9.24 -4.75 -6.19
CA ASP A 154 10.48 -4.68 -5.40
C ASP A 154 10.36 -5.24 -3.98
N VAL A 155 9.65 -6.36 -3.79
CA VAL A 155 9.57 -7.03 -2.48
C VAL A 155 10.96 -7.50 -2.06
N LYS A 156 11.43 -7.04 -0.90
CA LYS A 156 12.77 -7.34 -0.36
C LYS A 156 12.72 -7.52 1.16
N GLN A 157 13.67 -8.30 1.67
CA GLN A 157 14.01 -8.34 3.09
C GLN A 157 15.17 -7.38 3.32
N VAL A 158 15.07 -6.53 4.34
CA VAL A 158 16.11 -5.57 4.70
C VAL A 158 16.28 -5.51 6.22
N THR A 159 17.50 -5.21 6.67
CA THR A 159 17.79 -4.97 8.08
C THR A 159 18.25 -3.52 8.24
N GLU A 160 17.55 -2.75 9.06
CA GLU A 160 17.90 -1.36 9.37
C GLU A 160 17.97 -1.18 10.89
N LYS A 161 19.06 -0.64 11.40
CA LYS A 161 19.26 -0.37 12.83
C LYS A 161 18.94 -1.59 13.72
N ASN A 162 19.36 -2.79 13.30
CA ASN A 162 19.13 -4.07 13.98
C ASN A 162 17.64 -4.51 14.04
N ARG A 163 16.81 -4.03 13.15
CA ARG A 163 15.43 -4.47 12.98
C ARG A 163 15.23 -4.98 11.55
N ASP A 164 14.58 -6.13 11.45
CA ASP A 164 14.31 -6.78 10.17
C ASP A 164 12.93 -6.38 9.64
N TYR A 165 12.91 -6.01 8.36
CA TYR A 165 11.71 -5.59 7.64
C TYR A 165 11.53 -6.38 6.36
N SER A 166 10.27 -6.62 6.04
CA SER A 166 9.84 -6.85 4.67
C SER A 166 9.46 -5.49 4.07
N LYS A 167 9.99 -5.15 2.89
CA LYS A 167 9.62 -3.90 2.21
C LYS A 167 9.19 -4.15 0.78
N ALA A 168 8.31 -3.29 0.27
CA ALA A 168 7.90 -3.27 -1.13
C ALA A 168 7.55 -1.85 -1.58
N LYS A 169 7.64 -1.61 -2.89
CA LYS A 169 7.27 -0.33 -3.50
C LYS A 169 5.81 -0.38 -3.97
N LEU A 170 5.04 0.62 -3.55
CA LEU A 170 3.69 0.91 -4.02
C LEU A 170 3.73 2.10 -4.97
N THR A 171 3.11 1.95 -6.13
CA THR A 171 2.81 3.00 -7.10
C THR A 171 1.35 2.88 -7.51
N PHE A 172 0.87 3.80 -8.33
CA PHE A 172 -0.54 3.85 -8.73
C PHE A 172 -0.69 3.90 -10.25
N GLU A 173 -1.81 3.39 -10.74
CA GLU A 173 -2.24 3.60 -12.12
C GLU A 173 -2.56 5.08 -12.37
N ALA A 174 -2.42 5.51 -13.62
CA ALA A 174 -2.75 6.87 -14.00
C ALA A 174 -4.22 7.22 -13.67
N GLY A 175 -4.42 8.37 -13.04
CA GLY A 175 -5.76 8.85 -12.65
C GLY A 175 -6.26 8.33 -11.30
N VAL A 176 -5.45 7.64 -10.53
CA VAL A 176 -5.77 7.26 -9.15
C VAL A 176 -5.45 8.41 -8.20
N GLY A 177 -6.47 9.01 -7.60
CA GLY A 177 -6.31 10.16 -6.70
C GLY A 177 -5.84 11.43 -7.42
N ASP A 178 -5.41 12.42 -6.64
CA ASP A 178 -4.92 13.72 -7.15
C ASP A 178 -3.43 13.67 -7.55
N THR A 179 -2.70 12.64 -7.11
CA THR A 179 -1.23 12.54 -7.22
C THR A 179 -0.82 11.10 -7.55
N ALA A 180 -1.25 10.62 -8.73
CA ALA A 180 -0.96 9.25 -9.18
C ALA A 180 0.56 8.98 -9.36
N GLU A 181 1.37 10.03 -9.46
CA GLU A 181 2.82 9.91 -9.52
C GLU A 181 3.49 9.74 -8.14
N ASP A 182 2.76 9.86 -7.03
CA ASP A 182 3.30 9.55 -5.72
C ASP A 182 3.67 8.08 -5.64
N TRP A 183 4.74 7.78 -4.93
CA TRP A 183 5.11 6.42 -4.61
C TRP A 183 5.36 6.26 -3.11
N TYR A 184 5.23 5.02 -2.64
CA TYR A 184 5.55 4.63 -1.27
C TYR A 184 6.53 3.47 -1.25
N GLN A 185 7.50 3.50 -0.33
CA GLN A 185 8.26 2.34 0.10
C GLN A 185 7.69 1.91 1.45
N VAL A 186 6.95 0.82 1.46
CA VAL A 186 6.23 0.33 2.64
C VAL A 186 7.09 -0.68 3.38
N TYR A 187 7.34 -0.45 4.66
CA TYR A 187 8.16 -1.29 5.53
C TYR A 187 7.31 -1.94 6.62
N VAL A 188 7.36 -3.25 6.68
CA VAL A 188 6.62 -4.09 7.63
C VAL A 188 7.60 -4.73 8.58
N ASP A 189 7.38 -4.60 9.89
CA ASP A 189 8.21 -5.22 10.92
C ASP A 189 8.01 -6.75 10.90
N ASN A 190 9.09 -7.50 10.70
CA ASN A 190 9.03 -8.95 10.58
C ASN A 190 8.66 -9.68 11.88
N ASN A 191 8.73 -9.02 13.04
CA ASN A 191 8.34 -9.62 14.32
C ASN A 191 6.84 -9.51 14.56
N THR A 192 6.23 -8.40 14.15
CA THR A 192 4.82 -8.09 14.41
C THR A 192 3.93 -8.26 13.18
N ASN A 193 4.53 -8.21 11.99
CA ASN A 193 3.87 -8.11 10.68
C ASN A 193 2.97 -6.87 10.53
N LEU A 194 3.14 -5.86 11.40
CA LEU A 194 2.46 -4.58 11.29
C LEU A 194 3.24 -3.63 10.39
N LEU A 195 2.55 -2.73 9.71
CA LEU A 195 3.14 -1.60 9.01
C LEU A 195 3.95 -0.78 10.00
N ASN A 196 5.26 -0.66 9.78
CA ASN A 196 6.11 0.12 10.69
C ASN A 196 6.34 1.53 10.19
N TYR A 197 6.73 1.69 8.94
CA TYR A 197 6.82 3.00 8.32
C TYR A 197 6.61 2.92 6.80
N ALA A 198 6.28 4.05 6.21
CA ALA A 198 6.21 4.21 4.76
C ALA A 198 6.99 5.46 4.37
N ALA A 199 8.01 5.28 3.51
CA ALA A 199 8.64 6.41 2.85
C ALA A 199 7.81 6.81 1.63
N TYR A 200 7.78 8.11 1.30
CA TYR A 200 6.94 8.63 0.24
C TYR A 200 7.48 9.92 -0.36
N ILE A 201 7.00 10.24 -1.55
CA ILE A 201 7.12 11.58 -2.15
C ILE A 201 5.75 12.25 -2.19
N VAL A 202 5.75 13.57 -2.27
CA VAL A 202 4.53 14.38 -2.41
C VAL A 202 4.64 15.16 -3.70
N THR A 203 3.86 14.79 -4.72
CA THR A 203 3.81 15.49 -6.02
C THR A 203 2.70 16.54 -6.09
N PHE A 204 1.90 16.69 -5.04
CA PHE A 204 0.84 17.70 -4.96
C PHE A 204 1.39 19.11 -5.17
N GLY A 205 1.10 19.72 -6.33
CA GLY A 205 1.62 21.03 -6.72
C GLY A 205 3.13 21.08 -7.02
N LYS A 206 3.78 19.91 -7.26
CA LYS A 206 5.20 19.80 -7.60
C LYS A 206 5.41 18.83 -8.75
N SER A 207 6.51 18.98 -9.49
CA SER A 207 6.96 17.94 -10.42
C SER A 207 7.53 16.73 -9.67
N VAL A 208 7.45 15.54 -10.25
CA VAL A 208 8.03 14.30 -9.72
C VAL A 208 9.52 14.50 -9.42
N THR A 209 10.30 15.05 -10.34
CA THR A 209 11.74 15.31 -10.17
C THR A 209 12.03 16.14 -8.93
N LYS A 210 11.19 17.14 -8.63
CA LYS A 210 11.36 17.96 -7.42
C LYS A 210 10.96 17.19 -6.16
N ALA A 211 9.87 16.43 -6.21
CA ALA A 211 9.40 15.63 -5.08
C ALA A 211 10.40 14.53 -4.71
N GLU A 212 11.06 13.90 -5.69
CA GLU A 212 12.08 12.86 -5.47
C GLU A 212 13.40 13.36 -4.85
N GLN A 213 13.62 14.67 -4.81
CA GLN A 213 14.79 15.25 -4.13
C GLN A 213 14.60 15.32 -2.60
N GLU A 214 13.36 15.27 -2.13
CA GLU A 214 13.02 15.46 -0.72
C GLU A 214 11.99 14.40 -0.27
N PRO A 215 12.31 13.10 -0.33
CA PRO A 215 11.40 12.08 0.17
C PRO A 215 11.34 12.13 1.70
N HIS A 216 10.16 11.88 2.22
CA HIS A 216 9.88 11.82 3.65
C HIS A 216 9.39 10.43 4.02
N ALA A 217 9.23 10.17 5.30
CA ALA A 217 8.58 8.97 5.79
C ALA A 217 7.68 9.25 6.98
N ILE A 218 6.61 8.49 7.06
CA ILE A 218 5.75 8.38 8.24
C ILE A 218 6.08 7.09 8.97
N LEU A 219 6.47 7.21 10.25
CA LEU A 219 6.67 6.09 11.17
C LEU A 219 5.40 5.93 12.01
N TYR A 220 4.86 4.72 12.03
CA TYR A 220 3.70 4.34 12.81
C TYR A 220 4.13 3.75 14.15
N GLU A 221 3.76 4.40 15.24
CA GLU A 221 4.07 3.98 16.61
C GLU A 221 2.76 3.69 17.38
N ASN A 222 2.90 3.06 18.53
CA ASN A 222 1.82 2.84 19.50
C ASN A 222 0.53 2.31 18.87
N TYR A 223 0.56 1.05 18.45
CA TYR A 223 -0.64 0.40 17.91
C TYR A 223 -1.65 0.08 19.01
N VAL A 224 -2.87 0.57 18.86
CA VAL A 224 -4.03 0.22 19.67
C VAL A 224 -4.92 -0.76 18.91
N VAL A 225 -5.65 -1.60 19.63
CA VAL A 225 -6.57 -2.56 19.03
C VAL A 225 -8.00 -2.19 19.39
N ILE A 226 -8.81 -1.87 18.40
CA ILE A 226 -10.23 -1.51 18.53
C ILE A 226 -11.03 -2.47 17.64
N ASP A 227 -11.97 -3.21 18.20
CA ASP A 227 -12.77 -4.23 17.48
C ASP A 227 -11.89 -5.21 16.67
N ALA A 228 -10.80 -5.66 17.30
CA ALA A 228 -9.77 -6.52 16.68
C ALA A 228 -9.01 -5.89 15.50
N ILE A 229 -9.07 -4.59 15.30
CA ILE A 229 -8.40 -3.83 14.25
C ILE A 229 -7.21 -3.09 14.84
N ALA A 230 -6.01 -3.30 14.27
CA ALA A 230 -4.79 -2.65 14.71
C ALA A 230 -4.63 -1.29 14.02
N ILE A 231 -4.70 -0.19 14.80
CA ILE A 231 -4.57 1.20 14.33
C ILE A 231 -3.45 1.87 15.11
N SER A 232 -2.52 2.54 14.41
CA SER A 232 -1.52 3.37 15.07
C SER A 232 -2.13 4.70 15.49
N ASP A 233 -1.96 5.07 16.75
CA ASP A 233 -2.45 6.35 17.30
C ASP A 233 -1.37 7.42 17.40
N THR A 234 -0.12 7.09 17.08
CA THR A 234 1.02 8.00 17.15
C THR A 234 1.87 7.88 15.90
N TRP A 235 2.10 9.01 15.25
CA TRP A 235 2.94 9.07 14.06
C TRP A 235 4.10 10.03 14.26
N LYS A 236 5.24 9.71 13.60
CA LYS A 236 6.37 10.62 13.47
C LYS A 236 6.77 10.74 12.01
N PHE A 237 7.13 11.93 11.61
CA PHE A 237 7.59 12.22 10.25
C PHE A 237 9.09 12.46 10.24
N TYR A 238 9.77 11.87 9.26
CA TYR A 238 11.23 11.94 9.12
C TYR A 238 11.63 12.28 7.70
N ASN A 239 12.85 12.75 7.53
CA ASN A 239 13.53 12.65 6.24
C ASN A 239 13.89 11.19 5.99
N TRP A 240 13.90 10.80 4.72
CA TRP A 240 14.20 9.44 4.32
C TRP A 240 15.10 9.41 3.09
N SER A 241 15.95 8.39 2.97
CA SER A 241 16.64 8.01 1.75
C SER A 241 16.81 6.50 1.68
N GLU A 242 16.96 5.96 0.47
CA GLU A 242 17.17 4.52 0.27
C GLU A 242 18.42 4.00 1.01
N GLU A 243 19.47 4.83 1.13
CA GLU A 243 20.72 4.45 1.79
C GLU A 243 20.62 4.48 3.32
N LYS A 244 19.92 5.46 3.89
CA LYS A 244 19.93 5.72 5.33
C LYS A 244 18.68 5.23 6.05
N GLY A 245 17.62 4.88 5.31
CA GLY A 245 16.30 4.70 5.89
C GLY A 245 15.79 6.01 6.52
N LEU A 246 15.15 5.93 7.68
CA LEU A 246 14.78 7.10 8.48
C LEU A 246 16.02 7.78 9.05
N TYR A 247 16.18 9.08 8.85
CA TYR A 247 17.34 9.81 9.36
C TYR A 247 16.99 11.22 9.89
N GLY A 248 17.90 11.73 10.74
CA GLY A 248 17.71 13.00 11.45
C GLY A 248 16.74 12.90 12.61
N GLU A 249 16.39 14.05 13.18
CA GLU A 249 15.32 14.17 14.16
C GLU A 249 13.96 14.19 13.46
N PRO A 250 12.87 13.84 14.16
CA PRO A 250 11.54 13.98 13.60
C PRO A 250 11.26 15.42 13.15
N ILE A 251 10.78 15.58 11.91
CA ILE A 251 10.37 16.88 11.36
C ILE A 251 8.92 17.21 11.71
N GLY A 252 8.17 16.24 12.21
CA GLY A 252 6.78 16.39 12.62
C GLY A 252 6.29 15.18 13.39
N ASP A 253 5.13 15.34 14.01
CA ASP A 253 4.43 14.31 14.73
C ASP A 253 2.92 14.45 14.59
N ALA A 254 2.18 13.36 14.79
CA ALA A 254 0.74 13.37 14.93
C ALA A 254 0.31 12.43 16.05
N THR A 255 -0.70 12.84 16.78
CA THR A 255 -1.42 12.00 17.75
C THR A 255 -2.87 11.87 17.33
N LEU A 256 -3.36 10.63 17.27
CA LEU A 256 -4.75 10.32 17.06
C LEU A 256 -5.37 9.93 18.40
N SER A 257 -6.57 10.43 18.65
CA SER A 257 -7.31 10.11 19.87
C SER A 257 -8.80 9.99 19.58
N ASN A 258 -9.57 9.51 20.57
CA ASN A 258 -11.01 9.32 20.41
C ASN A 258 -11.39 8.50 19.16
N ILE A 259 -10.56 7.51 18.82
CA ILE A 259 -10.78 6.64 17.65
C ILE A 259 -11.99 5.75 17.95
N GLN A 260 -13.02 5.81 17.09
CA GLN A 260 -14.25 5.06 17.26
C GLN A 260 -14.92 4.77 15.93
N PHE A 261 -15.59 3.62 15.83
CA PHE A 261 -16.44 3.29 14.69
C PHE A 261 -17.86 3.83 14.92
N LEU A 262 -18.50 4.29 13.83
CA LEU A 262 -19.82 4.91 13.87
C LEU A 262 -20.74 4.24 12.84
N GLU A 263 -21.98 3.95 13.25
CA GLU A 263 -23.01 3.40 12.36
C GLU A 263 -23.41 4.37 11.26
N SER A 264 -23.47 5.67 11.58
CA SER A 264 -23.84 6.71 10.63
C SER A 264 -22.99 7.97 10.82
N ALA A 265 -22.81 8.72 9.74
CA ALA A 265 -22.16 10.02 9.75
C ALA A 265 -22.78 10.92 8.68
N ASP A 266 -22.76 12.23 8.92
CA ASP A 266 -23.28 13.22 7.98
C ASP A 266 -22.14 13.84 7.17
N TYR A 267 -22.22 13.70 5.85
CA TYR A 267 -21.30 14.26 4.87
C TYR A 267 -22.01 15.25 3.94
N THR A 268 -23.13 15.80 4.37
CA THR A 268 -23.89 16.76 3.58
C THR A 268 -23.08 18.02 3.35
N VAL A 269 -22.93 18.39 2.09
CA VAL A 269 -22.26 19.63 1.69
C VAL A 269 -23.24 20.79 1.84
N PRO A 270 -22.94 21.81 2.68
CA PRO A 270 -23.78 23.01 2.79
C PRO A 270 -23.91 23.74 1.44
N LYS A 271 -25.10 24.29 1.16
CA LYS A 271 -25.40 24.98 -0.12
C LYS A 271 -24.45 26.14 -0.41
N ASN A 272 -23.88 26.76 0.59
CA ASN A 272 -22.95 27.88 0.49
C ASN A 272 -21.50 27.49 0.72
N ALA A 273 -21.14 26.21 0.65
CA ALA A 273 -19.75 25.78 0.75
C ALA A 273 -18.93 26.19 -0.48
N LYS A 274 -17.67 26.51 -0.28
CA LYS A 274 -16.71 26.85 -1.34
C LYS A 274 -16.11 25.55 -1.88
N LYS A 275 -16.20 25.31 -3.20
CA LYS A 275 -15.48 24.21 -3.86
C LYS A 275 -13.97 24.52 -3.89
N ILE A 276 -13.16 23.53 -3.61
CA ILE A 276 -11.69 23.58 -3.68
C ILE A 276 -11.25 22.72 -4.86
N GLU A 277 -10.68 23.35 -5.86
CA GLU A 277 -10.21 22.67 -7.08
C GLU A 277 -8.97 21.81 -6.81
N ALA A 278 -8.74 20.79 -7.65
CA ALA A 278 -7.50 20.06 -7.69
C ALA A 278 -6.35 20.98 -8.17
N PRO A 279 -5.10 20.74 -7.74
CA PRO A 279 -3.96 21.44 -8.31
C PRO A 279 -3.82 21.10 -9.80
N ASN A 280 -3.42 22.08 -10.60
CA ASN A 280 -3.14 21.91 -12.03
C ASN A 280 -1.82 21.18 -12.24
#